data_bf78af4c3abf27e9fac3e6080747f638
#
_entry.id   bf78af4c3abf27e9fac3e6080747f638
#
_cell.length_a   1.000
_cell.length_b   1.000
_cell.length_c   1.000
_cell.angle_alpha   90.00
_cell.angle_beta   90.00
_cell.angle_gamma   90.00
#
_symmetry.space_group_name_H-M   'P 1'
#
loop_
_entity.id
_entity.type
_entity.pdbx_description
1 polymer ?
#
loop_
_entity_poly.entity_id
_entity_poly.type
_entity_poly.pdbx_seq_one_letter_code
_entity_poly.pdbx_strand_id
1 'polypeptide(L)'
;MRFLIVIILSLILFSCTTSPNNITITQEGSNYPLIIGISHSQNSIDYIGIPFRFKISQNTSMKINLYKSHYYHENTNRRKQWNSDVDLFVVYNKELLRPTGENSLNEIKKETREFVPYVYYGHLTKEIQVLIYEQIKSIHIADKDTIHWGSIQGIKQLSPQAIKDFLQNDSISFSFDFYDISGKWESNTISLPIEIK
;
A
#
# COMPACT_ATOMS: atom_id res chain seq x y z
N MET A 1 25.52 8.97 32.70
CA MET A 1 25.26 9.56 31.39
C MET A 1 25.68 8.70 30.19
N ARG A 2 26.27 7.54 30.38
CA ARG A 2 26.67 6.61 29.29
C ARG A 2 25.64 5.52 28.95
N PHE A 3 24.62 5.31 29.78
CA PHE A 3 23.57 4.29 29.57
C PHE A 3 22.39 4.76 28.72
N LEU A 4 22.20 6.07 28.55
CA LEU A 4 21.08 6.62 27.79
C LEU A 4 21.28 6.58 26.26
N ILE A 5 22.54 6.52 25.82
CA ILE A 5 22.90 6.54 24.39
C ILE A 5 22.68 5.16 23.73
N VAL A 6 22.77 4.08 24.50
CA VAL A 6 22.60 2.72 24.00
C VAL A 6 21.13 2.40 23.70
N ILE A 7 20.18 3.03 24.41
CA ILE A 7 18.74 2.79 24.22
C ILE A 7 18.19 3.51 22.97
N ILE A 8 18.79 4.61 22.57
CA ILE A 8 18.36 5.36 21.38
C ILE A 8 18.84 4.70 20.07
N LEU A 9 19.94 3.94 20.11
CA LEU A 9 20.46 3.24 18.94
C LEU A 9 19.70 1.95 18.59
N SER A 10 18.89 1.41 19.51
CA SER A 10 18.13 0.16 19.30
C SER A 10 16.74 0.36 18.69
N LEU A 11 16.28 1.60 18.50
CA LEU A 11 14.95 1.93 17.97
C LEU A 11 14.93 2.23 16.46
N ILE A 12 16.09 2.16 15.79
CA ILE A 12 16.15 2.20 14.31
C ILE A 12 16.32 0.77 13.77
N LEU A 13 15.58 -0.16 14.30
CA LEU A 13 15.38 -1.42 13.62
C LEU A 13 14.30 -1.21 12.57
N PHE A 14 14.76 -0.77 11.39
CA PHE A 14 14.00 -0.90 10.16
C PHE A 14 13.38 -2.29 10.15
N SER A 15 12.07 -2.37 10.03
CA SER A 15 11.35 -3.61 9.76
C SER A 15 11.74 -4.07 8.34
N CYS A 16 12.98 -4.50 8.19
CA CYS A 16 13.47 -5.14 6.98
C CYS A 16 13.23 -6.63 7.16
N THR A 17 12.09 -7.13 6.72
CA THR A 17 11.88 -8.58 6.65
C THR A 17 12.68 -9.12 5.48
N THR A 18 13.84 -9.70 5.77
CA THR A 18 14.57 -10.49 4.80
C THR A 18 13.84 -11.82 4.62
N SER A 19 13.25 -12.03 3.45
CA SER A 19 12.71 -13.32 3.05
C SER A 19 13.87 -14.30 2.79
N PRO A 20 13.68 -15.61 3.00
CA PRO A 20 14.69 -16.62 2.67
C PRO A 20 15.14 -16.58 1.21
N ASN A 21 14.44 -15.89 0.34
CA ASN A 21 14.71 -15.78 -1.10
C ASN A 21 15.39 -14.46 -1.50
N ASN A 22 16.05 -13.76 -0.58
CA ASN A 22 16.82 -12.53 -0.88
C ASN A 22 16.01 -11.40 -1.54
N ILE A 23 14.69 -11.33 -1.30
CA ILE A 23 13.87 -10.18 -1.66
C ILE A 23 13.87 -9.21 -0.50
N THR A 24 14.14 -7.95 -0.79
CA THR A 24 14.03 -6.85 0.17
C THR A 24 12.79 -6.02 -0.19
N ILE A 25 11.90 -5.85 0.79
CA ILE A 25 10.71 -5.00 0.66
C ILE A 25 10.77 -3.93 1.75
N THR A 26 10.69 -2.67 1.35
CA THR A 26 10.66 -1.53 2.27
C THR A 26 9.44 -0.67 1.98
N GLN A 27 8.60 -0.45 2.98
CA GLN A 27 7.52 0.52 2.89
C GLN A 27 8.05 1.94 3.11
N GLU A 28 7.64 2.87 2.27
CA GLU A 28 7.95 4.30 2.37
C GLU A 28 6.70 5.16 2.52
N GLY A 29 6.87 6.43 2.87
CA GLY A 29 5.78 7.40 2.84
C GLY A 29 5.26 7.60 1.42
N SER A 30 3.94 7.65 1.25
CA SER A 30 3.29 7.85 -0.03
C SER A 30 2.77 9.28 -0.17
N ASN A 31 3.19 9.96 -1.23
CA ASN A 31 2.68 11.28 -1.62
C ASN A 31 1.69 11.20 -2.80
N TYR A 32 1.35 9.99 -3.23
CA TYR A 32 0.36 9.80 -4.28
C TYR A 32 -1.02 10.21 -3.77
N PRO A 33 -1.89 10.75 -4.65
CA PRO A 33 -3.20 11.21 -4.25
C PRO A 33 -4.09 10.05 -3.82
N LEU A 34 -4.98 10.33 -2.87
CA LEU A 34 -6.10 9.46 -2.54
C LEU A 34 -7.08 9.42 -3.71
N ILE A 35 -7.73 8.29 -3.92
CA ILE A 35 -8.86 8.14 -4.83
C ILE A 35 -10.13 8.12 -3.99
N ILE A 36 -11.04 9.08 -4.19
CA ILE A 36 -12.29 9.19 -3.45
C ILE A 36 -13.44 8.90 -4.42
N GLY A 37 -14.16 7.82 -4.20
CA GLY A 37 -15.40 7.51 -4.91
C GLY A 37 -16.58 8.18 -4.24
N ILE A 38 -17.50 8.73 -5.04
CA ILE A 38 -18.66 9.49 -4.59
C ILE A 38 -19.93 8.80 -5.04
N SER A 39 -20.84 8.58 -4.11
CA SER A 39 -22.19 8.14 -4.40
C SER A 39 -23.11 9.34 -4.56
N HIS A 40 -23.44 9.70 -5.80
CA HIS A 40 -24.35 10.82 -6.09
C HIS A 40 -25.76 10.57 -5.55
N SER A 41 -26.24 9.32 -5.60
CA SER A 41 -27.58 8.98 -5.10
C SER A 41 -27.72 9.12 -3.59
N GLN A 42 -26.63 8.97 -2.84
CA GLN A 42 -26.61 9.06 -1.38
C GLN A 42 -25.95 10.34 -0.87
N ASN A 43 -25.40 11.15 -1.77
CA ASN A 43 -24.61 12.34 -1.44
C ASN A 43 -23.54 12.05 -0.37
N SER A 44 -22.82 10.96 -0.55
CA SER A 44 -21.85 10.42 0.41
C SER A 44 -20.60 9.91 -0.28
N ILE A 45 -19.56 9.67 0.51
CA ILE A 45 -18.36 8.98 0.04
C ILE A 45 -18.65 7.48 0.01
N ASP A 46 -18.48 6.86 -1.14
CA ASP A 46 -18.69 5.44 -1.36
C ASP A 46 -17.45 4.62 -0.96
N TYR A 47 -16.29 5.06 -1.40
CA TYR A 47 -15.02 4.43 -1.05
C TYR A 47 -13.87 5.41 -1.01
N ILE A 48 -12.76 4.97 -0.39
CA ILE A 48 -11.47 5.64 -0.46
C ILE A 48 -10.40 4.65 -0.92
N GLY A 49 -9.65 5.02 -1.96
CA GLY A 49 -8.44 4.32 -2.40
C GLY A 49 -7.21 4.95 -1.78
N ILE A 50 -6.50 4.19 -0.96
CA ILE A 50 -5.28 4.64 -0.26
C ILE A 50 -4.06 4.06 -0.97
N PRO A 51 -3.14 4.90 -1.48
CA PRO A 51 -1.89 4.45 -2.06
C PRO A 51 -0.85 4.18 -0.96
N PHE A 52 -0.32 2.97 -0.95
CA PHE A 52 0.88 2.64 -0.19
C PHE A 52 2.07 2.56 -1.13
N ARG A 53 3.25 2.90 -0.66
CA ARG A 53 4.45 2.93 -1.46
C ARG A 53 5.46 1.93 -0.95
N PHE A 54 5.93 1.04 -1.82
CA PHE A 54 6.92 0.03 -1.51
C PHE A 54 8.08 0.06 -2.48
N LYS A 55 9.28 -0.06 -1.95
CA LYS A 55 10.47 -0.36 -2.73
C LYS A 55 10.78 -1.83 -2.62
N ILE A 56 10.90 -2.49 -3.76
CA ILE A 56 11.19 -3.92 -3.86
C ILE A 56 12.42 -4.13 -4.73
N SER A 57 13.37 -4.92 -4.21
CA SER A 57 14.56 -5.34 -4.93
C SER A 57 14.90 -6.78 -4.60
N GLN A 58 15.75 -7.40 -5.40
CA GLN A 58 16.27 -8.74 -5.16
C GLN A 58 17.80 -8.77 -5.27
N ASN A 59 18.39 -9.79 -4.67
CA ASN A 59 19.84 -9.97 -4.68
C ASN A 59 20.22 -11.40 -5.17
N THR A 60 19.47 -11.97 -6.12
CA THR A 60 19.72 -13.28 -6.72
C THR A 60 19.97 -13.17 -8.22
N SER A 61 20.35 -14.28 -8.85
CA SER A 61 20.38 -14.42 -10.31
C SER A 61 19.08 -15.01 -10.88
N MET A 62 18.13 -15.37 -10.04
CA MET A 62 16.84 -15.92 -10.47
C MET A 62 15.97 -14.80 -11.10
N LYS A 63 15.14 -15.17 -12.05
CA LYS A 63 14.07 -14.32 -12.51
C LYS A 63 12.94 -14.37 -11.48
N ILE A 64 12.55 -13.20 -10.98
CA ILE A 64 11.47 -13.06 -9.99
C ILE A 64 10.42 -12.12 -10.53
N ASN A 65 9.18 -12.57 -10.55
CA ASN A 65 8.04 -11.75 -10.94
C ASN A 65 7.09 -11.57 -9.75
N LEU A 66 6.69 -10.32 -9.50
CA LEU A 66 5.55 -10.02 -8.63
C LEU A 66 4.27 -10.23 -9.43
N TYR A 67 3.48 -11.24 -9.10
CA TYR A 67 2.28 -11.57 -9.87
C TYR A 67 0.99 -11.15 -9.18
N LYS A 68 1.00 -10.97 -7.84
CA LYS A 68 -0.19 -10.63 -7.08
C LYS A 68 0.14 -9.86 -5.81
N SER A 69 -0.74 -8.96 -5.43
CA SER A 69 -0.78 -8.34 -4.11
C SER A 69 -2.15 -8.52 -3.49
N HIS A 70 -2.18 -8.73 -2.17
CA HIS A 70 -3.40 -8.86 -1.40
C HIS A 70 -3.34 -7.99 -0.17
N TYR A 71 -4.46 -7.46 0.21
CA TYR A 71 -4.62 -6.66 1.39
C TYR A 71 -5.51 -7.37 2.42
N TYR A 72 -5.11 -7.31 3.67
CA TYR A 72 -5.82 -7.89 4.79
C TYR A 72 -6.20 -6.79 5.76
N HIS A 73 -7.48 -6.61 5.93
CA HIS A 73 -8.04 -5.72 6.94
C HIS A 73 -8.44 -6.54 8.17
N GLU A 74 -7.81 -6.28 9.31
CA GLU A 74 -8.17 -6.92 10.57
C GLU A 74 -9.25 -6.11 11.29
N ASN A 75 -10.50 -6.34 10.92
CA ASN A 75 -11.61 -5.84 11.72
C ASN A 75 -11.77 -6.73 12.96
N THR A 76 -11.70 -6.14 14.16
CA THR A 76 -11.72 -6.77 15.48
C THR A 76 -12.92 -7.69 15.74
N ASN A 77 -13.97 -7.66 14.93
CA ASN A 77 -15.19 -8.44 15.07
C ASN A 77 -15.49 -9.41 13.93
N ARG A 78 -14.65 -9.51 12.92
CA ARG A 78 -14.87 -10.42 11.78
C ARG A 78 -13.55 -11.09 11.39
N ARG A 79 -13.64 -12.40 11.06
CA ARG A 79 -12.53 -13.17 10.49
C ARG A 79 -11.88 -12.38 9.36
N LYS A 80 -10.53 -12.40 9.32
CA LYS A 80 -9.73 -11.78 8.25
C LYS A 80 -10.46 -11.90 6.91
N GLN A 81 -10.98 -10.79 6.43
CA GLN A 81 -11.63 -10.76 5.12
C GLN A 81 -10.55 -10.41 4.10
N TRP A 82 -10.38 -11.24 3.09
CA TRP A 82 -9.56 -10.94 1.92
C TRP A 82 -10.23 -9.75 1.21
N ASN A 83 -9.57 -8.62 1.21
CA ASN A 83 -9.99 -7.56 0.31
C ASN A 83 -9.25 -7.78 -1.02
N SER A 84 -9.98 -8.22 -2.04
CA SER A 84 -9.43 -8.48 -3.37
C SER A 84 -9.15 -7.21 -4.17
N ASP A 85 -9.60 -6.05 -3.68
CA ASP A 85 -9.60 -4.81 -4.44
C ASP A 85 -8.30 -4.01 -4.19
N VAL A 86 -7.20 -4.54 -4.71
CA VAL A 86 -5.90 -3.86 -4.73
C VAL A 86 -5.49 -3.63 -6.17
N ASP A 87 -5.47 -2.37 -6.57
CA ASP A 87 -4.87 -1.97 -7.84
C ASP A 87 -3.36 -1.78 -7.65
N LEU A 88 -2.57 -2.65 -8.26
CA LEU A 88 -1.11 -2.54 -8.21
C LEU A 88 -0.60 -1.70 -9.36
N PHE A 89 0.24 -0.73 -9.04
CA PHE A 89 0.97 0.08 -10.02
C PHE A 89 2.48 -0.02 -9.78
N VAL A 90 3.24 0.22 -10.82
CA VAL A 90 4.70 0.35 -10.81
C VAL A 90 5.05 1.77 -11.23
N VAL A 91 5.99 2.38 -10.54
CA VAL A 91 6.55 3.67 -10.96
C VAL A 91 7.59 3.44 -12.05
N TYR A 92 7.30 3.92 -13.24
CA TYR A 92 8.19 3.88 -14.38
C TYR A 92 8.26 5.24 -15.05
N ASN A 93 9.44 5.81 -15.20
CA ASN A 93 9.64 7.16 -15.74
C ASN A 93 8.77 8.24 -15.06
N LYS A 94 8.58 8.14 -13.76
CA LYS A 94 7.72 9.01 -12.90
C LYS A 94 6.21 8.87 -13.14
N GLU A 95 5.78 7.89 -13.90
CA GLU A 95 4.38 7.57 -14.13
C GLU A 95 3.98 6.28 -13.40
N LEU A 96 2.69 6.20 -13.02
CA LEU A 96 2.09 5.00 -12.46
C LEU A 96 1.54 4.14 -13.60
N LEU A 97 2.15 3.00 -13.84
CA LEU A 97 1.72 2.06 -14.87
C LEU A 97 1.24 0.75 -14.25
N ARG A 98 0.17 0.18 -14.76
CA ARG A 98 -0.24 -1.18 -14.39
C ARG A 98 0.76 -2.18 -14.97
N PRO A 99 1.32 -3.09 -14.16
CA PRO A 99 2.15 -4.17 -14.67
C PRO A 99 1.29 -5.13 -15.49
N THR A 100 1.73 -5.43 -16.68
CA THR A 100 1.14 -6.43 -17.58
C THR A 100 2.20 -7.47 -17.94
N GLY A 101 1.78 -8.66 -18.36
CA GLY A 101 2.72 -9.68 -18.81
C GLY A 101 3.60 -9.23 -19.99
N GLU A 102 3.13 -8.27 -20.78
CA GLU A 102 3.82 -7.76 -21.96
C GLU A 102 4.93 -6.75 -21.64
N ASN A 103 4.75 -5.93 -20.59
CA ASN A 103 5.70 -4.85 -20.27
C ASN A 103 6.79 -5.22 -19.26
N SER A 104 6.78 -6.45 -18.72
CA SER A 104 7.74 -6.95 -17.73
C SER A 104 7.97 -6.02 -16.52
N LEU A 105 7.03 -5.11 -16.23
CA LEU A 105 7.13 -4.18 -15.12
C LEU A 105 6.96 -4.88 -13.76
N ASN A 106 6.39 -6.07 -13.76
CA ASN A 106 6.27 -6.92 -12.60
C ASN A 106 7.56 -7.70 -12.26
N GLU A 107 8.58 -7.70 -13.13
CA GLU A 107 9.86 -8.35 -12.85
C GLU A 107 10.63 -7.60 -11.77
N ILE A 108 10.99 -8.30 -10.68
CA ILE A 108 11.84 -7.76 -9.63
C ILE A 108 13.30 -7.89 -10.04
N LYS A 109 13.98 -6.75 -10.10
CA LYS A 109 15.39 -6.66 -10.49
C LYS A 109 16.28 -6.45 -9.27
N LYS A 110 17.60 -6.53 -9.48
CA LYS A 110 18.60 -6.11 -8.47
C LYS A 110 18.47 -4.63 -8.15
N GLU A 111 18.14 -3.83 -9.15
CA GLU A 111 17.77 -2.43 -8.96
C GLU A 111 16.42 -2.33 -8.29
N THR A 112 16.34 -1.43 -7.34
CA THR A 112 15.09 -1.19 -6.61
C THR A 112 14.01 -0.65 -7.54
N ARG A 113 12.85 -1.29 -7.52
CA ARG A 113 11.64 -0.80 -8.17
C ARG A 113 10.63 -0.33 -7.14
N GLU A 114 9.88 0.66 -7.52
CA GLU A 114 8.82 1.24 -6.70
C GLU A 114 7.46 0.71 -7.16
N PHE A 115 6.72 0.17 -6.19
CA PHE A 115 5.37 -0.35 -6.37
C PHE A 115 4.39 0.43 -5.52
N VAL A 116 3.24 0.74 -6.09
CA VAL A 116 2.19 1.52 -5.43
C VAL A 116 0.87 0.77 -5.51
N PRO A 117 0.57 -0.10 -4.53
CA PRO A 117 -0.76 -0.67 -4.39
C PRO A 117 -1.74 0.39 -3.89
N TYR A 118 -2.88 0.52 -4.57
CA TYR A 118 -4.06 1.23 -4.08
C TYR A 118 -5.00 0.24 -3.42
N VAL A 119 -5.28 0.47 -2.16
CA VAL A 119 -6.22 -0.33 -1.37
C VAL A 119 -7.52 0.43 -1.21
N TYR A 120 -8.62 -0.21 -1.57
CA TYR A 120 -9.94 0.42 -1.57
C TYR A 120 -10.75 0.00 -0.34
N TYR A 121 -11.25 1.00 0.38
CA TYR A 121 -12.09 0.84 1.56
C TYR A 121 -13.49 1.36 1.29
N GLY A 122 -14.48 0.46 1.22
CA GLY A 122 -15.90 0.80 1.00
C GLY A 122 -16.69 1.05 2.31
N HIS A 123 -16.12 0.71 3.47
CA HIS A 123 -16.80 0.87 4.76
C HIS A 123 -16.06 1.87 5.65
N LEU A 124 -16.22 3.14 5.34
CA LEU A 124 -15.62 4.22 6.10
C LEU A 124 -16.40 4.48 7.39
N THR A 125 -15.69 4.76 8.48
CA THR A 125 -16.33 5.27 9.70
C THR A 125 -16.94 6.66 9.41
N LYS A 126 -18.01 7.00 10.15
CA LYS A 126 -18.65 8.31 9.98
C LYS A 126 -17.66 9.48 10.19
N GLU A 127 -16.73 9.30 11.11
CA GLU A 127 -15.68 10.30 11.38
C GLU A 127 -14.80 10.53 10.15
N ILE A 128 -14.30 9.46 9.52
CA ILE A 128 -13.47 9.55 8.31
C ILE A 128 -14.28 10.14 7.14
N GLN A 129 -15.55 9.74 6.98
CA GLN A 129 -16.41 10.29 5.93
C GLN A 129 -16.58 11.81 6.09
N VAL A 130 -16.92 12.29 7.29
CA VAL A 130 -17.08 13.71 7.58
C VAL A 130 -15.78 14.47 7.36
N LEU A 131 -14.66 13.92 7.85
CA LEU A 131 -13.33 14.53 7.71
C LEU A 131 -12.98 14.75 6.23
N ILE A 132 -13.15 13.73 5.40
CA ILE A 132 -12.85 13.82 3.96
C ILE A 132 -13.83 14.75 3.26
N TYR A 133 -15.13 14.61 3.54
CA TYR A 133 -16.18 15.43 2.91
C TYR A 133 -15.95 16.93 3.14
N GLU A 134 -15.62 17.34 4.36
CA GLU A 134 -15.32 18.73 4.69
C GLU A 134 -14.13 19.29 3.89
N GLN A 135 -13.18 18.44 3.53
CA GLN A 135 -12.01 18.86 2.76
C GLN A 135 -12.30 18.97 1.24
N ILE A 136 -13.20 18.14 0.72
CA ILE A 136 -13.47 18.08 -0.72
C ILE A 136 -14.71 18.87 -1.13
N LYS A 137 -15.53 19.34 -0.20
CA LYS A 137 -16.80 20.05 -0.50
C LYS A 137 -16.64 21.31 -1.36
N SER A 138 -15.45 21.93 -1.34
CA SER A 138 -15.13 23.08 -2.21
C SER A 138 -14.75 22.66 -3.64
N ILE A 139 -14.51 21.39 -3.88
CA ILE A 139 -14.21 20.86 -5.20
C ILE A 139 -15.53 20.68 -5.93
N HIS A 140 -15.64 21.16 -7.18
CA HIS A 140 -16.85 20.96 -7.96
C HIS A 140 -17.05 19.47 -8.26
N ILE A 141 -17.93 18.83 -7.48
CA ILE A 141 -18.13 17.37 -7.45
C ILE A 141 -19.23 16.94 -8.43
N ALA A 142 -20.05 17.91 -8.91
CA ALA A 142 -21.34 17.66 -9.54
C ALA A 142 -21.35 16.62 -10.70
N ASP A 143 -20.20 16.40 -11.35
CA ASP A 143 -20.11 15.55 -12.54
C ASP A 143 -19.03 14.46 -12.45
N LYS A 144 -18.47 14.18 -11.25
CA LYS A 144 -17.36 13.24 -11.11
C LYS A 144 -17.72 12.16 -10.11
N ASP A 145 -17.67 10.89 -10.56
CA ASP A 145 -17.80 9.72 -9.70
C ASP A 145 -16.54 9.46 -8.85
N THR A 146 -15.41 10.04 -9.25
CA THR A 146 -14.10 9.82 -8.62
C THR A 146 -13.27 11.10 -8.58
N ILE A 147 -12.66 11.36 -7.42
CA ILE A 147 -11.77 12.51 -7.21
C ILE A 147 -10.40 11.99 -6.76
N HIS A 148 -9.33 12.54 -7.37
CA HIS A 148 -7.96 12.40 -6.86
C HIS A 148 -7.66 13.58 -5.96
N TRP A 149 -7.43 13.32 -4.66
CA TRP A 149 -7.29 14.38 -3.68
C TRP A 149 -6.25 14.08 -2.61
N GLY A 150 -5.46 15.11 -2.27
CA GLY A 150 -4.58 15.10 -1.11
C GLY A 150 -3.62 13.92 -1.04
N SER A 151 -3.26 13.55 0.19
CA SER A 151 -2.46 12.36 0.50
C SER A 151 -2.88 11.78 1.85
N ILE A 152 -2.52 10.54 2.11
CA ILE A 152 -2.77 9.91 3.41
C ILE A 152 -2.07 10.64 4.56
N GLN A 153 -0.91 11.23 4.31
CA GLN A 153 -0.20 12.06 5.28
C GLN A 153 -0.99 13.33 5.62
N GLY A 154 -1.65 13.94 4.64
CA GLY A 154 -2.54 15.08 4.87
C GLY A 154 -3.70 14.73 5.80
N ILE A 155 -4.38 13.60 5.57
CA ILE A 155 -5.45 13.14 6.46
C ILE A 155 -4.91 12.79 7.86
N LYS A 156 -3.74 12.13 7.95
CA LYS A 156 -3.10 11.81 9.21
C LYS A 156 -2.79 13.06 10.05
N GLN A 157 -2.41 14.17 9.41
CA GLN A 157 -2.19 15.44 10.11
C GLN A 157 -3.48 16.03 10.66
N LEU A 158 -4.61 15.85 9.97
CA LEU A 158 -5.92 16.35 10.41
C LEU A 158 -6.51 15.51 11.53
N SER A 159 -6.39 14.19 11.47
CA SER A 159 -6.89 13.26 12.48
C SER A 159 -5.98 12.03 12.63
N PRO A 160 -4.87 12.15 13.39
CA PRO A 160 -3.92 11.04 13.57
C PRO A 160 -4.54 9.79 14.18
N GLN A 161 -5.45 9.97 15.15
CA GLN A 161 -6.08 8.86 15.85
C GLN A 161 -7.07 8.12 14.96
N ALA A 162 -7.94 8.85 14.24
CA ALA A 162 -8.90 8.22 13.33
C ALA A 162 -8.22 7.37 12.24
N ILE A 163 -7.09 7.84 11.71
CA ILE A 163 -6.33 7.09 10.71
C ILE A 163 -5.64 5.88 11.33
N LYS A 164 -5.09 6.03 12.54
CA LYS A 164 -4.48 4.91 13.25
C LYS A 164 -5.51 3.79 13.52
N ASP A 165 -6.69 4.15 13.99
CA ASP A 165 -7.76 3.20 14.29
C ASP A 165 -8.32 2.55 13.01
N PHE A 166 -8.35 3.30 11.92
CA PHE A 166 -8.82 2.84 10.62
C PHE A 166 -7.92 1.78 9.99
N LEU A 167 -6.58 1.92 10.13
CA LEU A 167 -5.58 1.00 9.57
C LEU A 167 -4.96 0.06 10.61
N GLN A 168 -5.56 -0.04 11.79
CA GLN A 168 -5.02 -0.85 12.86
C GLN A 168 -4.97 -2.33 12.47
N ASN A 169 -3.77 -2.92 12.64
CA ASN A 169 -3.46 -4.32 12.34
C ASN A 169 -3.61 -4.75 10.88
N ASP A 170 -3.74 -3.80 9.96
CA ASP A 170 -3.81 -4.09 8.56
C ASP A 170 -2.45 -4.59 8.02
N SER A 171 -2.50 -5.44 7.02
CA SER A 171 -1.30 -5.96 6.36
C SER A 171 -1.49 -6.10 4.87
N ILE A 172 -0.38 -6.02 4.13
CA ILE A 172 -0.34 -6.31 2.70
C ILE A 172 0.58 -7.50 2.44
N SER A 173 0.21 -8.35 1.51
CA SER A 173 1.07 -9.42 1.03
C SER A 173 1.38 -9.28 -0.44
N PHE A 174 2.60 -9.65 -0.80
CA PHE A 174 3.10 -9.71 -2.16
C PHE A 174 3.46 -11.16 -2.48
N SER A 175 2.92 -11.68 -3.57
CA SER A 175 3.18 -13.02 -4.05
C SER A 175 4.10 -12.98 -5.26
N PHE A 176 5.18 -13.75 -5.20
CA PHE A 176 6.26 -13.76 -6.17
C PHE A 176 6.40 -15.15 -6.78
N ASP A 177 6.63 -15.17 -8.09
CA ASP A 177 7.07 -16.36 -8.82
C ASP A 177 8.58 -16.29 -9.06
N PHE A 178 9.25 -17.36 -8.70
CA PHE A 178 10.70 -17.55 -8.86
C PHE A 178 10.96 -18.57 -9.96
N TYR A 179 11.79 -18.20 -10.92
CA TYR A 179 12.17 -19.05 -12.03
C TYR A 179 13.68 -19.29 -11.97
N ASP A 180 14.07 -20.57 -11.85
CA ASP A 180 15.46 -20.95 -11.97
C ASP A 180 15.89 -21.12 -13.43
N ILE A 181 17.19 -21.35 -13.63
CA ILE A 181 17.77 -21.56 -14.97
C ILE A 181 17.30 -22.86 -15.64
N SER A 182 16.71 -23.79 -14.91
CA SER A 182 16.13 -25.03 -15.43
C SER A 182 14.68 -24.89 -15.84
N GLY A 183 14.07 -23.71 -15.60
CA GLY A 183 12.66 -23.44 -15.85
C GLY A 183 11.74 -23.96 -14.75
N LYS A 184 12.28 -24.50 -13.65
CA LYS A 184 11.49 -24.81 -12.46
C LYS A 184 11.04 -23.52 -11.81
N TRP A 185 9.76 -23.46 -11.43
CA TRP A 185 9.22 -22.32 -10.74
C TRP A 185 8.70 -22.70 -9.34
N GLU A 186 8.79 -21.74 -8.46
CA GLU A 186 8.23 -21.81 -7.10
C GLU A 186 7.54 -20.47 -6.82
N SER A 187 6.48 -20.49 -6.03
CA SER A 187 5.85 -19.25 -5.56
C SER A 187 6.03 -19.08 -4.05
N ASN A 188 6.18 -17.83 -3.64
CA ASN A 188 6.27 -17.45 -2.24
C ASN A 188 5.49 -16.16 -2.00
N THR A 189 4.96 -16.00 -0.77
CA THR A 189 4.21 -14.83 -0.36
C THR A 189 4.86 -14.20 0.86
N ILE A 190 5.11 -12.91 0.80
CA ILE A 190 5.67 -12.10 1.89
C ILE A 190 4.58 -11.15 2.36
N SER A 191 4.26 -11.21 3.65
CA SER A 191 3.28 -10.32 4.29
C SER A 191 3.98 -9.30 5.17
N LEU A 192 3.52 -8.06 5.11
CA LEU A 192 4.05 -6.93 5.85
C LEU A 192 2.91 -6.19 6.57
N PRO A 193 3.10 -5.76 7.83
CA PRO A 193 2.17 -4.84 8.45
C PRO A 193 2.17 -3.51 7.67
N ILE A 194 1.01 -2.85 7.65
CA ILE A 194 0.88 -1.52 7.04
C ILE A 194 1.09 -0.45 8.10
N GLU A 195 1.90 0.53 7.75
CA GLU A 195 2.13 1.72 8.55
C GLU A 195 1.91 2.97 7.69
N ILE A 196 1.40 4.04 8.31
CA ILE A 196 1.41 5.36 7.68
C ILE A 196 2.68 6.07 8.10
N LYS A 197 3.62 6.10 7.20
CA LYS A 197 4.94 6.75 7.35
C LYS A 197 4.91 8.20 6.89
#